data_062fc596b5de5d2b30cf3d5dbeffcf6a
#
_entry.id   062fc596b5de5d2b30cf3d5dbeffcf6a
#
_cell.length_a   1.000
_cell.length_b   1.000
_cell.length_c   1.000
_cell.angle_alpha   90.00
_cell.angle_beta   90.00
_cell.angle_gamma   90.00
#
_symmetry.space_group_name_H-M   'P 1'
#
loop_
_entity.id
_entity.type
_entity.pdbx_description
1 polymer ?
#
loop_
_entity_poly.entity_id
_entity_poly.type
_entity_poly.pdbx_seq_one_letter_code
_entity_poly.pdbx_strand_id
1 'polypeptide(L)'
;GSAVAIDKAGNVYAGTSAAIYAFKPNKDQIWKLEEVNVTEQATFALKDQVLYATLKGGGLVAVDMTNGTKKWTYPTTKGDAYFPIVDKNGNIYFTEKNSQTVHAVNFSGSKIWEKKVGNNLNYSGGALSTDGILYIGTQSNNKVLGLDITNGNIVFEETVGQQVMAAVTIGP
;
A
#
# COMPACT_ATOMS: atom_id res chain seq x y z
N GLY A 1 -4.48 -6.01 -13.68
CA GLY A 1 -3.10 -5.51 -13.74
C GLY A 1 -2.26 -6.12 -12.64
N SER A 2 -0.95 -6.22 -12.85
CA SER A 2 -0.03 -6.81 -11.88
C SER A 2 0.77 -5.71 -11.20
N ALA A 3 1.06 -5.85 -9.90
CA ALA A 3 1.99 -4.98 -9.20
C ALA A 3 3.42 -5.23 -9.69
N VAL A 4 4.18 -4.18 -9.94
CA VAL A 4 5.61 -4.27 -10.30
C VAL A 4 6.38 -3.22 -9.51
N ALA A 5 7.55 -3.58 -8.99
CA ALA A 5 8.50 -2.66 -8.39
C ALA A 5 9.94 -3.05 -8.75
N ILE A 6 10.85 -2.09 -8.65
CA ILE A 6 12.28 -2.28 -8.92
C ILE A 6 13.06 -1.73 -7.72
N ASP A 7 14.03 -2.51 -7.22
CA ASP A 7 14.93 -2.05 -6.16
C ASP A 7 16.15 -1.29 -6.71
N LYS A 8 16.99 -0.78 -5.80
CA LYS A 8 18.21 -0.03 -6.16
C LYS A 8 19.26 -0.86 -6.91
N ALA A 9 19.21 -2.20 -6.78
CA ALA A 9 20.11 -3.12 -7.49
C ALA A 9 19.57 -3.50 -8.88
N GLY A 10 18.36 -3.03 -9.24
CA GLY A 10 17.69 -3.34 -10.49
C GLY A 10 16.91 -4.66 -10.46
N ASN A 11 16.76 -5.31 -9.30
CA ASN A 11 15.92 -6.49 -9.21
C ASN A 11 14.44 -6.11 -9.36
N VAL A 12 13.71 -6.91 -10.11
CA VAL A 12 12.30 -6.69 -10.44
C VAL A 12 11.42 -7.61 -9.60
N TYR A 13 10.42 -7.04 -8.96
CA TYR A 13 9.41 -7.76 -8.19
C TYR A 13 8.07 -7.66 -8.90
N ALA A 14 7.39 -8.78 -9.10
CA ALA A 14 6.11 -8.83 -9.79
C ALA A 14 5.08 -9.64 -8.99
N GLY A 15 3.91 -9.05 -8.76
CA GLY A 15 2.79 -9.70 -8.05
C GLY A 15 1.70 -10.14 -9.02
N THR A 16 1.16 -11.32 -8.78
CA THR A 16 0.02 -11.88 -9.52
C THR A 16 -1.10 -12.26 -8.54
N SER A 17 -2.21 -12.77 -9.08
CA SER A 17 -3.28 -13.35 -8.26
C SER A 17 -2.91 -14.66 -7.55
N ALA A 18 -1.70 -15.17 -7.71
CA ALA A 18 -1.29 -16.46 -7.15
C ALA A 18 0.09 -16.46 -6.48
N ALA A 19 0.96 -15.49 -6.82
CA ALA A 19 2.35 -15.49 -6.36
C ALA A 19 2.98 -14.10 -6.44
N ILE A 20 4.09 -13.92 -5.72
CA ILE A 20 5.06 -12.84 -5.91
C ILE A 20 6.36 -13.45 -6.43
N TYR A 21 6.95 -12.81 -7.40
CA TYR A 21 8.20 -13.21 -8.05
C TYR A 21 9.27 -12.14 -7.85
N ALA A 22 10.53 -12.58 -7.76
CA ALA A 22 11.69 -11.70 -7.85
C ALA A 22 12.64 -12.18 -8.95
N PHE A 23 13.15 -11.25 -9.74
CA PHE A 23 14.07 -11.50 -10.84
C PHE A 23 15.26 -10.56 -10.78
N LYS A 24 16.43 -11.05 -11.19
CA LYS A 24 17.61 -10.20 -11.46
C LYS A 24 17.41 -9.40 -12.77
N PRO A 25 18.22 -8.36 -13.00
CA PRO A 25 18.20 -7.62 -14.27
C PRO A 25 18.44 -8.50 -15.51
N ASN A 26 19.21 -9.58 -15.36
CA ASN A 26 19.47 -10.57 -16.42
C ASN A 26 18.35 -11.58 -16.64
N LYS A 27 17.19 -11.41 -15.97
CA LYS A 27 15.98 -12.24 -16.02
C LYS A 27 16.05 -13.55 -15.22
N ASP A 28 17.14 -13.86 -14.53
CA ASP A 28 17.18 -15.02 -13.64
C ASP A 28 16.20 -14.83 -12.48
N GLN A 29 15.40 -15.85 -12.20
CA GLN A 29 14.51 -15.85 -11.04
C GLN A 29 15.34 -15.99 -9.77
N ILE A 30 15.15 -15.05 -8.83
CA ILE A 30 15.78 -15.11 -7.50
C ILE A 30 14.94 -16.01 -6.60
N TRP A 31 13.63 -15.73 -6.52
CA TRP A 31 12.68 -16.52 -5.74
C TRP A 31 11.24 -16.35 -6.25
N LYS A 32 10.36 -17.23 -5.79
CA LYS A 32 8.92 -17.19 -5.97
C LYS A 32 8.24 -17.49 -4.63
N LEU A 33 7.31 -16.66 -4.22
CA LEU A 33 6.44 -16.90 -3.07
C LEU A 33 5.04 -17.23 -3.59
N GLU A 34 4.62 -18.48 -3.41
CA GLU A 34 3.31 -18.99 -3.83
C GLU A 34 2.22 -18.70 -2.77
N GLU A 35 0.96 -18.92 -3.14
CA GLU A 35 -0.22 -18.76 -2.29
C GLU A 35 -0.39 -17.34 -1.71
N VAL A 36 0.06 -16.33 -2.48
CA VAL A 36 -0.13 -14.92 -2.16
C VAL A 36 -0.94 -14.27 -3.27
N ASN A 37 -2.18 -13.94 -2.97
CA ASN A 37 -3.10 -13.29 -3.89
C ASN A 37 -2.95 -11.77 -3.79
N VAL A 38 -2.10 -11.18 -4.63
CA VAL A 38 -1.88 -9.73 -4.66
C VAL A 38 -3.07 -9.04 -5.32
N THR A 39 -3.50 -7.92 -4.75
CA THR A 39 -4.60 -7.13 -5.31
C THR A 39 -4.27 -6.65 -6.71
N GLU A 40 -5.24 -6.74 -7.60
CA GLU A 40 -5.12 -6.18 -8.96
C GLU A 40 -4.99 -4.65 -8.88
N GLN A 41 -4.13 -4.08 -9.73
CA GLN A 41 -3.83 -2.64 -9.76
C GLN A 41 -3.11 -2.12 -8.48
N ALA A 42 -2.67 -3.01 -7.59
CA ALA A 42 -1.83 -2.63 -6.47
C ALA A 42 -0.43 -2.23 -6.93
N THR A 43 0.27 -1.55 -6.06
CA THR A 43 1.71 -1.31 -6.14
C THR A 43 2.41 -2.03 -5.00
N PHE A 44 3.71 -2.19 -5.08
CA PHE A 44 4.53 -2.61 -3.96
C PHE A 44 5.17 -1.40 -3.28
N ALA A 45 5.32 -1.46 -1.96
CA ALA A 45 6.23 -0.59 -1.23
C ALA A 45 7.48 -1.38 -0.83
N LEU A 46 8.65 -0.79 -1.03
CA LEU A 46 9.94 -1.41 -0.73
C LEU A 46 10.69 -0.58 0.31
N LYS A 47 11.14 -1.21 1.39
CA LYS A 47 11.93 -0.56 2.44
C LYS A 47 12.79 -1.57 3.19
N ASP A 48 14.08 -1.25 3.37
CA ASP A 48 15.02 -2.00 4.23
C ASP A 48 14.97 -3.54 3.99
N GLN A 49 15.08 -3.96 2.72
CA GLN A 49 15.00 -5.36 2.28
C GLN A 49 13.65 -6.04 2.53
N VAL A 50 12.58 -5.25 2.75
CA VAL A 50 11.22 -5.77 2.89
C VAL A 50 10.33 -5.23 1.76
N LEU A 51 9.60 -6.14 1.13
CA LEU A 51 8.54 -5.84 0.18
C LEU A 51 7.20 -5.94 0.91
N TYR A 52 6.39 -4.91 0.75
CA TYR A 52 5.02 -4.87 1.26
C TYR A 52 4.03 -4.94 0.10
N ALA A 53 3.12 -5.89 0.16
CA ALA A 53 2.08 -6.09 -0.86
C ALA A 53 0.69 -6.14 -0.23
N THR A 54 -0.26 -5.44 -0.84
CA THR A 54 -1.67 -5.53 -0.47
C THR A 54 -2.34 -6.75 -1.10
N LEU A 55 -3.26 -7.36 -0.36
CA LEU A 55 -3.88 -8.63 -0.70
C LEU A 55 -5.32 -8.46 -1.18
N LYS A 56 -5.69 -9.25 -2.18
CA LYS A 56 -7.08 -9.43 -2.58
C LYS A 56 -7.86 -10.12 -1.47
N GLY A 57 -9.05 -9.60 -1.17
CA GLY A 57 -9.82 -10.06 -0.01
C GLY A 57 -9.42 -9.40 1.30
N GLY A 58 -8.36 -8.59 1.31
CA GLY A 58 -7.96 -7.73 2.42
C GLY A 58 -6.62 -8.07 3.06
N GLY A 59 -5.98 -7.02 3.53
CA GLY A 59 -4.76 -7.11 4.30
C GLY A 59 -3.48 -6.73 3.57
N LEU A 60 -2.39 -6.91 4.30
CA LEU A 60 -1.03 -6.56 3.89
C LEU A 60 -0.09 -7.72 4.24
N VAL A 61 0.81 -8.06 3.34
CA VAL A 61 1.89 -9.03 3.58
C VAL A 61 3.24 -8.35 3.49
N ALA A 62 4.15 -8.70 4.40
CA ALA A 62 5.57 -8.33 4.34
C ALA A 62 6.40 -9.55 3.95
N VAL A 63 7.27 -9.36 2.96
CA VAL A 63 8.10 -10.42 2.37
C VAL A 63 9.57 -9.98 2.42
N ASP A 64 10.44 -10.87 2.85
CA ASP A 64 11.89 -10.67 2.79
C ASP A 64 12.35 -10.67 1.32
N MET A 65 12.94 -9.57 0.87
CA MET A 65 13.36 -9.42 -0.52
C MET A 65 14.55 -10.30 -0.90
N THR A 66 15.31 -10.80 0.10
CA THR A 66 16.52 -11.61 -0.13
C THR A 66 16.17 -13.04 -0.57
N ASN A 67 15.15 -13.62 0.05
CA ASN A 67 14.83 -15.05 -0.09
C ASN A 67 13.35 -15.36 -0.36
N GLY A 68 12.48 -14.34 -0.38
CA GLY A 68 11.05 -14.51 -0.64
C GLY A 68 10.25 -15.07 0.53
N THR A 69 10.80 -15.14 1.74
CA THR A 69 10.05 -15.64 2.89
C THR A 69 9.06 -14.61 3.42
N LYS A 70 7.86 -15.08 3.77
CA LYS A 70 6.85 -14.26 4.41
C LYS A 70 7.29 -13.93 5.85
N LYS A 71 7.44 -12.65 6.17
CA LYS A 71 7.77 -12.18 7.52
C LYS A 71 6.54 -12.12 8.40
N TRP A 72 5.45 -11.54 7.91
CA TRP A 72 4.17 -11.45 8.58
C TRP A 72 3.04 -11.13 7.60
N THR A 73 1.81 -11.30 8.06
CA THR A 73 0.59 -10.85 7.38
C THR A 73 -0.26 -10.08 8.37
N TYR A 74 -0.75 -8.91 7.97
CA TYR A 74 -1.76 -8.16 8.69
C TYR A 74 -3.10 -8.36 7.98
N PRO A 75 -4.04 -9.10 8.58
CA PRO A 75 -5.31 -9.39 7.93
C PRO A 75 -6.29 -8.22 8.06
N THR A 76 -7.06 -7.96 7.01
CA THR A 76 -8.32 -7.23 7.07
C THR A 76 -9.40 -8.07 6.39
N THR A 77 -10.67 -7.78 6.61
CA THR A 77 -11.74 -8.73 6.23
C THR A 77 -12.86 -8.12 5.39
N LYS A 78 -12.73 -6.85 4.98
CA LYS A 78 -13.85 -6.13 4.36
C LYS A 78 -13.63 -5.73 2.89
N GLY A 79 -12.65 -6.32 2.24
CA GLY A 79 -12.41 -6.10 0.82
C GLY A 79 -10.95 -5.92 0.46
N ASP A 80 -10.70 -5.69 -0.81
CA ASP A 80 -9.35 -5.57 -1.34
C ASP A 80 -8.60 -4.38 -0.73
N ALA A 81 -7.35 -4.60 -0.39
CA ALA A 81 -6.44 -3.55 0.06
C ALA A 81 -5.61 -2.98 -1.10
N TYR A 82 -5.26 -1.70 -1.04
CA TYR A 82 -4.61 -0.99 -2.14
C TYR A 82 -3.49 -0.07 -1.66
N PHE A 83 -2.51 0.14 -2.54
CA PHE A 83 -1.50 1.19 -2.50
C PHE A 83 -0.76 1.32 -1.17
N PRO A 84 0.09 0.35 -0.82
CA PRO A 84 0.90 0.46 0.38
C PRO A 84 1.93 1.58 0.20
N ILE A 85 2.07 2.42 1.22
CA ILE A 85 3.07 3.47 1.32
C ILE A 85 3.87 3.21 2.59
N VAL A 86 5.19 3.31 2.53
CA VAL A 86 6.07 3.14 3.68
C VAL A 86 6.76 4.45 4.04
N ASP A 87 6.74 4.81 5.32
CA ASP A 87 7.42 6.00 5.82
C ASP A 87 8.91 5.74 6.14
N LYS A 88 9.61 6.79 6.57
CA LYS A 88 11.04 6.69 6.96
C LYS A 88 11.29 5.76 8.14
N ASN A 89 10.31 5.57 9.01
CA ASN A 89 10.39 4.72 10.21
C ASN A 89 9.98 3.26 9.92
N GLY A 90 9.55 2.96 8.69
CA GLY A 90 9.07 1.64 8.30
C GLY A 90 7.61 1.36 8.65
N ASN A 91 6.82 2.38 9.00
CA ASN A 91 5.37 2.23 9.13
C ASN A 91 4.72 2.22 7.77
N ILE A 92 3.70 1.40 7.62
CA ILE A 92 3.03 1.16 6.36
C ILE A 92 1.58 1.64 6.44
N TYR A 93 1.17 2.42 5.44
CA TYR A 93 -0.18 2.95 5.29
C TYR A 93 -0.80 2.37 4.04
N PHE A 94 -2.05 1.92 4.12
CA PHE A 94 -2.79 1.40 2.97
C PHE A 94 -4.29 1.61 3.13
N THR A 95 -5.03 1.53 2.03
CA THR A 95 -6.48 1.69 2.00
C THR A 95 -7.18 0.36 1.80
N GLU A 96 -8.37 0.20 2.40
CA GLU A 96 -9.25 -0.94 2.20
C GLU A 96 -10.57 -0.47 1.57
N LYS A 97 -10.91 -1.02 0.41
CA LYS A 97 -11.99 -0.57 -0.46
C LYS A 97 -13.36 -0.54 0.19
N ASN A 98 -13.86 -1.69 0.62
CA ASN A 98 -15.25 -1.81 1.05
C ASN A 98 -15.49 -1.30 2.48
N SER A 99 -14.48 -1.34 3.33
CA SER A 99 -14.55 -0.78 4.67
C SER A 99 -14.44 0.73 4.70
N GLN A 100 -13.96 1.32 3.60
CA GLN A 100 -13.65 2.76 3.52
C GLN A 100 -12.66 3.19 4.62
N THR A 101 -11.69 2.32 4.90
CA THR A 101 -10.76 2.46 6.01
C THR A 101 -9.34 2.67 5.51
N VAL A 102 -8.63 3.57 6.13
CA VAL A 102 -7.18 3.72 6.03
C VAL A 102 -6.56 3.02 7.23
N HIS A 103 -5.56 2.21 6.98
CA HIS A 103 -4.84 1.45 7.99
C HIS A 103 -3.40 1.95 8.12
N ALA A 104 -2.90 1.99 9.35
CA ALA A 104 -1.48 2.19 9.66
C ALA A 104 -0.97 1.00 10.47
N VAL A 105 0.11 0.40 10.00
CA VAL A 105 0.74 -0.79 10.56
C VAL A 105 2.23 -0.52 10.72
N ASN A 106 2.83 -0.94 11.83
CA ASN A 106 4.25 -0.77 12.02
C ASN A 106 5.07 -1.84 11.27
N PHE A 107 6.39 -1.68 11.24
CA PHE A 107 7.32 -2.60 10.55
C PHE A 107 7.24 -4.06 11.04
N SER A 108 6.71 -4.31 12.23
CA SER A 108 6.53 -5.66 12.78
C SER A 108 5.14 -6.27 12.49
N GLY A 109 4.28 -5.57 11.75
CA GLY A 109 2.95 -6.06 11.40
C GLY A 109 1.87 -5.78 12.44
N SER A 110 2.13 -4.91 13.43
CA SER A 110 1.14 -4.54 14.44
C SER A 110 0.41 -3.26 14.06
N LYS A 111 -0.90 -3.19 14.35
CA LYS A 111 -1.72 -2.01 14.11
C LYS A 111 -1.20 -0.82 14.92
N ILE A 112 -1.01 0.31 14.25
CA ILE A 112 -0.82 1.62 14.88
C ILE A 112 -2.18 2.28 15.07
N TRP A 113 -2.89 2.48 13.97
CA TRP A 113 -4.26 2.99 13.96
C TRP A 113 -5.02 2.51 12.72
N GLU A 114 -6.32 2.67 12.77
CA GLU A 114 -7.21 2.56 11.61
C GLU A 114 -8.21 3.69 11.65
N LYS A 115 -8.55 4.25 10.50
CA LYS A 115 -9.48 5.37 10.37
C LYS A 115 -10.50 5.10 9.28
N LYS A 116 -11.77 5.01 9.65
CA LYS A 116 -12.86 5.01 8.69
C LYS A 116 -13.09 6.44 8.21
N VAL A 117 -12.96 6.68 6.91
CA VAL A 117 -13.09 8.01 6.30
C VAL A 117 -14.47 8.24 5.67
N GLY A 118 -15.34 7.23 5.70
CA GLY A 118 -16.74 7.36 5.27
C GLY A 118 -16.96 7.51 3.77
N ASN A 119 -15.92 7.31 2.95
CA ASN A 119 -15.92 7.57 1.51
C ASN A 119 -15.31 6.43 0.75
N ASN A 120 -15.76 6.22 -0.48
CA ASN A 120 -15.20 5.17 -1.32
C ASN A 120 -13.74 5.45 -1.65
N LEU A 121 -12.86 4.51 -1.26
CA LEU A 121 -11.41 4.55 -1.46
C LEU A 121 -10.96 3.69 -2.65
N ASN A 122 -11.86 3.44 -3.62
CA ASN A 122 -11.51 2.65 -4.79
C ASN A 122 -10.38 3.30 -5.58
N TYR A 123 -9.31 2.55 -5.78
CA TYR A 123 -8.18 2.93 -6.64
C TYR A 123 -7.49 4.25 -6.24
N SER A 124 -7.72 4.74 -5.03
CA SER A 124 -7.07 5.95 -4.54
C SER A 124 -5.70 5.63 -3.98
N GLY A 125 -4.67 5.93 -4.73
CA GLY A 125 -3.30 5.98 -4.22
C GLY A 125 -3.12 7.20 -3.32
N GLY A 126 -2.22 7.10 -2.34
CA GLY A 126 -1.87 8.19 -1.47
C GLY A 126 -0.46 8.74 -1.75
N ALA A 127 -0.16 9.87 -1.13
CA ALA A 127 1.18 10.42 -1.04
C ALA A 127 1.47 10.84 0.40
N LEU A 128 2.69 10.59 0.82
CA LEU A 128 3.15 10.95 2.16
C LEU A 128 4.05 12.18 2.08
N SER A 129 3.67 13.25 2.79
CA SER A 129 4.48 14.46 2.90
C SER A 129 5.61 14.31 3.91
N THR A 130 6.61 15.18 3.80
CA THR A 130 7.77 15.19 4.70
C THR A 130 7.43 15.59 6.13
N ASP A 131 6.36 16.34 6.32
CA ASP A 131 5.82 16.78 7.62
C ASP A 131 4.84 15.77 8.26
N GLY A 132 4.67 14.59 7.64
CA GLY A 132 3.93 13.49 8.24
C GLY A 132 2.43 13.54 8.01
N ILE A 133 2.00 14.01 6.85
CA ILE A 133 0.60 13.96 6.42
C ILE A 133 0.44 12.97 5.26
N LEU A 134 -0.47 12.02 5.41
CA LEU A 134 -0.88 11.11 4.36
C LEU A 134 -2.06 11.69 3.59
N TYR A 135 -1.84 12.09 2.35
CA TYR A 135 -2.89 12.58 1.45
C TYR A 135 -3.49 11.44 0.66
N ILE A 136 -4.82 11.35 0.63
CA ILE A 136 -5.57 10.36 -0.15
C ILE A 136 -6.73 11.03 -0.89
N GLY A 137 -7.06 10.51 -2.08
CA GLY A 137 -8.27 10.89 -2.80
C GLY A 137 -9.47 10.04 -2.39
N THR A 138 -10.68 10.57 -2.53
CA THR A 138 -11.93 9.83 -2.34
C THR A 138 -12.78 9.88 -3.59
N GLN A 139 -13.51 8.80 -3.86
CA GLN A 139 -14.30 8.67 -5.07
C GLN A 139 -15.74 9.17 -4.89
N SER A 140 -16.37 8.92 -3.74
CA SER A 140 -17.81 9.13 -3.58
C SER A 140 -18.22 10.58 -3.34
N ASN A 141 -17.35 11.41 -2.80
CA ASN A 141 -17.64 12.79 -2.45
C ASN A 141 -16.59 13.79 -2.93
N ASN A 142 -15.75 13.35 -3.87
CA ASN A 142 -14.81 14.21 -4.58
C ASN A 142 -13.86 14.97 -3.65
N LYS A 143 -13.32 14.30 -2.62
CA LYS A 143 -12.46 14.95 -1.64
C LYS A 143 -11.01 14.50 -1.75
N VAL A 144 -10.13 15.39 -1.37
CA VAL A 144 -8.76 15.07 -0.94
C VAL A 144 -8.72 15.22 0.57
N LEU A 145 -8.26 14.17 1.26
CA LEU A 145 -8.10 14.13 2.70
C LEU A 145 -6.62 14.06 3.04
N GLY A 146 -6.19 14.80 4.06
CA GLY A 146 -4.88 14.65 4.69
C GLY A 146 -5.05 14.09 6.10
N LEU A 147 -4.37 12.97 6.39
CA LEU A 147 -4.39 12.30 7.68
C LEU A 147 -3.03 12.44 8.35
N ASP A 148 -3.02 12.85 9.61
CA ASP A 148 -1.82 12.80 10.45
C ASP A 148 -1.39 11.34 10.63
N ILE A 149 -0.16 11.01 10.25
CA ILE A 149 0.35 9.64 10.28
C ILE A 149 0.52 9.08 11.69
N THR A 150 0.56 9.91 12.72
CA THR A 150 0.76 9.46 14.10
C THR A 150 -0.50 8.92 14.74
N ASN A 151 -1.67 9.42 14.35
CA ASN A 151 -2.95 9.11 15.01
C ASN A 151 -4.13 8.89 14.06
N GLY A 152 -3.96 9.12 12.74
CA GLY A 152 -5.01 8.98 11.74
C GLY A 152 -6.08 10.08 11.74
N ASN A 153 -5.87 11.19 12.45
CA ASN A 153 -6.82 12.30 12.45
C ASN A 153 -6.78 13.03 11.10
N ILE A 154 -7.96 13.42 10.61
CA ILE A 154 -8.07 14.24 9.42
C ILE A 154 -7.68 15.67 9.79
N VAL A 155 -6.60 16.16 9.17
CA VAL A 155 -6.05 17.50 9.38
C VAL A 155 -6.19 18.40 8.15
N PHE A 156 -6.54 17.80 7.03
CA PHE A 156 -6.80 18.49 5.77
C PHE A 156 -8.00 17.85 5.06
N GLU A 157 -8.91 18.67 4.56
CA GLU A 157 -10.05 18.21 3.77
C GLU A 157 -10.43 19.28 2.74
N GLU A 158 -10.41 18.92 1.46
CA GLU A 158 -10.82 19.77 0.35
C GLU A 158 -11.74 19.01 -0.60
N THR A 159 -12.77 19.69 -1.08
CA THR A 159 -13.67 19.17 -2.10
C THR A 159 -13.21 19.63 -3.48
N VAL A 160 -12.95 18.67 -4.37
CA VAL A 160 -12.60 18.92 -5.76
C VAL A 160 -13.80 18.63 -6.67
N GLY A 161 -13.85 19.26 -7.85
CA GLY A 161 -15.03 19.23 -8.71
C GLY A 161 -15.43 17.86 -9.27
N GLN A 162 -14.57 16.83 -9.14
CA GLN A 162 -14.74 15.49 -9.70
C GLN A 162 -14.13 14.41 -8.79
N GLN A 163 -14.47 13.14 -9.07
CA GLN A 163 -13.88 11.99 -8.35
C GLN A 163 -12.36 11.96 -8.46
N VAL A 164 -11.70 11.77 -7.33
CA VAL A 164 -10.25 11.55 -7.30
C VAL A 164 -9.98 10.05 -7.46
N MET A 165 -9.64 9.64 -8.68
CA MET A 165 -9.41 8.23 -9.04
C MET A 165 -7.94 7.91 -9.30
N ALA A 166 -7.05 8.88 -9.17
CA ALA A 166 -5.61 8.73 -9.37
C ALA A 166 -4.84 8.88 -8.06
N ALA A 167 -3.60 8.40 -8.05
CA ALA A 167 -2.71 8.62 -6.93
C ALA A 167 -2.44 10.12 -6.73
N VAL A 168 -2.47 10.57 -5.49
CA VAL A 168 -1.99 11.89 -5.11
C VAL A 168 -0.46 11.87 -5.21
N THR A 169 0.13 12.94 -5.70
CA THR A 169 1.59 13.08 -5.79
C THR A 169 2.00 14.37 -5.07
N ILE A 170 3.09 14.31 -4.31
CA ILE A 170 3.71 15.48 -3.71
C ILE A 170 4.96 15.79 -4.53
N GLY A 171 5.07 17.01 -5.02
CA GLY A 171 6.25 17.50 -5.72
C GLY A 171 7.46 17.66 -4.80
N PRO A 172 8.65 17.88 -5.38
CA PRO A 172 9.88 18.14 -4.65
C PRO A 172 9.83 19.46 -3.87
#